data_b53a0c7973252dc766c32192d96095fb
#
_entry.id   b53a0c7973252dc766c32192d96095fb
#
_cell.length_a   1.000
_cell.length_b   1.000
_cell.length_c   1.000
_cell.angle_alpha   90.00
_cell.angle_beta   90.00
_cell.angle_gamma   90.00
#
_symmetry.space_group_name_H-M   'P 1'
#
loop_
_entity.id
_entity.type
_entity.pdbx_description
1 polymer ?
#
loop_
_entity_poly.entity_id
_entity_poly.type
_entity_poly.pdbx_seq_one_letter_code
_entity_poly.pdbx_strand_id
1 'polypeptide(L)'
;KEKIFKKLFPKDSYDEQKIHNLMSGLKKLLLRFLAVQQYESKENVEEIFAMEWAYKRNQFELLTNRAKQLEKKFESDVVQKTELTFAKYRLNYLMGYYGGQFVDRSKSDTMQRMLHYLDAYYLEEKLRNVCHLTAHKILVNANYDFGLLTELLLFIENHPDVLVQNKVIALYYTILKS
;
A
#
# COMPACT_ATOMS: atom_id res chain seq x y z
N LYS A 1 -39.10 5.31 7.01
CA LYS A 1 -38.44 6.55 7.43
C LYS A 1 -39.19 7.19 8.60
N GLU A 2 -40.50 7.42 8.49
CA GLU A 2 -41.34 8.08 9.50
C GLU A 2 -41.35 7.37 10.86
N LYS A 3 -41.42 6.02 10.89
CA LYS A 3 -41.32 5.23 12.12
C LYS A 3 -40.00 5.44 12.87
N ILE A 4 -38.90 5.58 12.13
CA ILE A 4 -37.57 5.83 12.70
C ILE A 4 -37.53 7.27 13.23
N PHE A 5 -38.04 8.23 12.46
CA PHE A 5 -38.09 9.63 12.87
C PHE A 5 -38.86 9.81 14.19
N LYS A 6 -40.05 9.22 14.32
CA LYS A 6 -40.85 9.28 15.56
C LYS A 6 -40.18 8.63 16.77
N LYS A 7 -39.32 7.60 16.55
CA LYS A 7 -38.53 7.03 17.63
C LYS A 7 -37.41 7.95 18.09
N LEU A 8 -36.75 8.64 17.16
CA LEU A 8 -35.63 9.56 17.44
C LEU A 8 -36.13 10.92 17.98
N PHE A 9 -37.28 11.39 17.46
CA PHE A 9 -37.85 12.68 17.75
C PHE A 9 -39.35 12.55 18.10
N PRO A 10 -39.69 11.98 19.27
CA PRO A 10 -41.07 11.65 19.60
C PRO A 10 -42.00 12.86 19.71
N LYS A 11 -41.44 14.06 19.94
CA LYS A 11 -42.20 15.31 20.09
C LYS A 11 -42.28 16.15 18.81
N ASP A 12 -41.52 15.79 17.77
CA ASP A 12 -41.49 16.57 16.54
C ASP A 12 -42.44 16.02 15.49
N SER A 13 -42.98 16.89 14.65
CA SER A 13 -43.67 16.49 13.42
C SER A 13 -42.63 15.89 12.45
N TYR A 14 -43.09 14.95 11.61
CA TYR A 14 -42.21 14.31 10.64
C TYR A 14 -41.60 15.36 9.69
N ASP A 15 -40.26 15.38 9.61
CA ASP A 15 -39.49 16.23 8.72
C ASP A 15 -38.53 15.34 7.91
N GLU A 16 -38.84 15.25 6.61
CA GLU A 16 -38.06 14.43 5.68
C GLU A 16 -36.63 14.97 5.48
N GLN A 17 -36.46 16.29 5.45
CA GLN A 17 -35.16 16.91 5.31
C GLN A 17 -34.26 16.65 6.53
N LYS A 18 -34.86 16.73 7.73
CA LYS A 18 -34.15 16.45 8.99
C LYS A 18 -33.67 15.00 9.04
N ILE A 19 -34.49 14.02 8.64
CA ILE A 19 -34.07 12.61 8.59
C ILE A 19 -33.05 12.36 7.51
N HIS A 20 -33.16 13.01 6.35
CA HIS A 20 -32.19 12.92 5.27
C HIS A 20 -30.81 13.43 5.71
N ASN A 21 -30.75 14.57 6.38
CA ASN A 21 -29.51 15.17 6.90
C ASN A 21 -28.87 14.27 7.95
N LEU A 22 -29.65 13.69 8.85
CA LEU A 22 -29.20 12.71 9.84
C LEU A 22 -28.60 11.46 9.17
N MET A 23 -29.29 10.89 8.21
CA MET A 23 -28.80 9.71 7.48
C MET A 23 -27.52 10.01 6.71
N SER A 24 -27.44 11.20 6.10
CA SER A 24 -26.21 11.66 5.41
C SER A 24 -25.05 11.84 6.40
N GLY A 25 -25.29 12.44 7.57
CA GLY A 25 -24.31 12.57 8.64
C GLY A 25 -23.83 11.21 9.16
N LEU A 26 -24.77 10.30 9.43
CA LEU A 26 -24.46 8.93 9.87
C LEU A 26 -23.62 8.18 8.82
N LYS A 27 -23.97 8.28 7.53
CA LYS A 27 -23.19 7.68 6.44
C LYS A 27 -21.75 8.21 6.44
N LYS A 28 -21.55 9.52 6.59
CA LYS A 28 -20.19 10.12 6.66
C LYS A 28 -19.39 9.59 7.85
N LEU A 29 -20.02 9.50 9.03
CA LEU A 29 -19.38 8.95 10.22
C LEU A 29 -19.02 7.47 10.06
N LEU A 30 -19.93 6.66 9.49
CA LEU A 30 -19.68 5.26 9.21
C LEU A 30 -18.51 5.07 8.23
N LEU A 31 -18.48 5.84 7.14
CA LEU A 31 -17.37 5.78 6.17
C LEU A 31 -16.04 6.16 6.82
N ARG A 32 -16.03 7.18 7.69
CA ARG A 32 -14.83 7.56 8.45
C ARG A 32 -14.39 6.46 9.40
N PHE A 33 -15.33 5.86 10.12
CA PHE A 33 -15.05 4.73 11.01
C PHE A 33 -14.44 3.54 10.26
N LEU A 34 -15.03 3.14 9.12
CA LEU A 34 -14.51 2.07 8.28
C LEU A 34 -13.11 2.39 7.73
N ALA A 35 -12.85 3.65 7.36
CA ALA A 35 -11.52 4.08 6.92
C ALA A 35 -10.49 3.98 8.03
N VAL A 36 -10.83 4.36 9.27
CA VAL A 36 -9.95 4.21 10.44
C VAL A 36 -9.68 2.73 10.73
N GLN A 37 -10.72 1.90 10.73
CA GLN A 37 -10.56 0.44 10.93
C GLN A 37 -9.67 -0.19 9.85
N GLN A 38 -9.86 0.20 8.59
CA GLN A 38 -9.01 -0.28 7.50
C GLN A 38 -7.55 0.18 7.65
N TYR A 39 -7.34 1.40 8.13
CA TYR A 39 -6.00 1.92 8.43
C TYR A 39 -5.33 1.11 9.56
N GLU A 40 -6.02 0.90 10.68
CA GLU A 40 -5.52 0.13 11.83
C GLU A 40 -5.24 -1.34 11.50
N SER A 41 -5.98 -1.90 10.53
CA SER A 41 -5.79 -3.28 10.09
C SER A 41 -4.55 -3.49 9.20
N LYS A 42 -3.97 -2.40 8.68
CA LYS A 42 -2.80 -2.47 7.79
C LYS A 42 -1.51 -2.42 8.58
N GLU A 43 -0.78 -3.50 8.51
CA GLU A 43 0.54 -3.60 9.11
C GLU A 43 1.52 -2.53 8.59
N ASN A 44 2.28 -1.91 9.48
CA ASN A 44 3.31 -0.89 9.20
C ASN A 44 2.83 0.45 8.60
N VAL A 45 1.55 0.64 8.29
CA VAL A 45 1.04 1.90 7.69
C VAL A 45 1.12 3.06 8.68
N GLU A 46 0.78 2.83 9.94
CA GLU A 46 0.86 3.83 11.00
C GLU A 46 2.28 4.36 11.16
N GLU A 47 3.27 3.46 11.20
CA GLU A 47 4.68 3.81 11.33
C GLU A 47 5.18 4.62 10.13
N ILE A 48 4.81 4.23 8.92
CA ILE A 48 5.17 4.96 7.69
C ILE A 48 4.57 6.38 7.71
N PHE A 49 3.31 6.54 8.12
CA PHE A 49 2.67 7.86 8.22
C PHE A 49 3.28 8.72 9.32
N ALA A 50 3.66 8.12 10.47
CA ALA A 50 4.39 8.83 11.51
C ALA A 50 5.75 9.34 11.01
N MET A 51 6.45 8.53 10.22
CA MET A 51 7.72 8.92 9.58
C MET A 51 7.51 10.01 8.52
N GLU A 52 6.48 9.93 7.68
CA GLU A 52 6.14 10.98 6.70
C GLU A 52 5.81 12.31 7.38
N TRP A 53 5.10 12.24 8.49
CA TRP A 53 4.81 13.42 9.31
C TRP A 53 6.10 14.03 9.89
N ALA A 54 6.98 13.22 10.45
CA ALA A 54 8.27 13.65 10.98
C ALA A 54 9.16 14.25 9.87
N TYR A 55 9.20 13.61 8.70
CA TYR A 55 9.92 14.11 7.52
C TYR A 55 9.46 15.50 7.10
N LYS A 56 8.13 15.70 6.92
CA LYS A 56 7.54 16.98 6.50
C LYS A 56 7.78 18.12 7.50
N ARG A 57 8.05 17.79 8.76
CA ARG A 57 8.28 18.76 9.85
C ARG A 57 9.74 18.86 10.27
N ASN A 58 10.65 18.25 9.52
CA ASN A 58 12.09 18.22 9.83
C ASN A 58 12.39 17.67 11.24
N GLN A 59 11.56 16.75 11.73
CA GLN A 59 11.74 16.07 13.03
C GLN A 59 12.69 14.88 12.85
N PHE A 60 13.94 15.19 12.65
CA PHE A 60 14.94 14.23 12.16
C PHE A 60 15.31 13.13 13.17
N GLU A 61 15.36 13.46 14.43
CA GLU A 61 15.62 12.47 15.47
C GLU A 61 14.49 11.44 15.56
N LEU A 62 13.23 11.91 15.53
CA LEU A 62 12.05 11.05 15.51
C LEU A 62 12.04 10.15 14.27
N LEU A 63 12.31 10.72 13.09
CA LEU A 63 12.39 9.98 11.83
C LEU A 63 13.44 8.86 11.92
N THR A 64 14.66 9.19 12.36
CA THR A 64 15.77 8.22 12.45
C THR A 64 15.49 7.12 13.47
N ASN A 65 14.92 7.45 14.63
CA ASN A 65 14.59 6.47 15.65
C ASN A 65 13.50 5.50 15.19
N ARG A 66 12.45 6.00 14.53
CA ARG A 66 11.40 5.17 13.95
C ARG A 66 11.92 4.29 12.81
N ALA A 67 12.77 4.83 11.94
CA ALA A 67 13.39 4.07 10.86
C ALA A 67 14.17 2.85 11.38
N LYS A 68 15.01 3.03 12.40
CA LYS A 68 15.77 1.94 13.03
C LYS A 68 14.86 0.86 13.63
N GLN A 69 13.73 1.25 14.23
CA GLN A 69 12.76 0.30 14.78
C GLN A 69 12.08 -0.51 13.68
N LEU A 70 11.69 0.15 12.59
CA LEU A 70 11.07 -0.50 11.44
C LEU A 70 12.04 -1.44 10.70
N GLU A 71 13.29 -1.04 10.49
CA GLU A 71 14.30 -1.91 9.87
C GLU A 71 14.43 -3.23 10.66
N LYS A 72 14.59 -3.17 11.98
CA LYS A 72 14.64 -4.36 12.83
C LYS A 72 13.38 -5.23 12.72
N LYS A 73 12.20 -4.60 12.67
CA LYS A 73 10.94 -5.31 12.48
C LYS A 73 10.90 -6.02 11.13
N PHE A 74 11.33 -5.37 10.06
CA PHE A 74 11.35 -5.93 8.71
C PHE A 74 12.37 -7.07 8.54
N GLU A 75 13.46 -7.07 9.32
CA GLU A 75 14.43 -8.17 9.36
C GLU A 75 13.87 -9.42 10.05
N SER A 76 13.01 -9.23 11.04
CA SER A 76 12.36 -10.33 11.76
C SER A 76 11.14 -10.92 11.06
N ASP A 77 10.62 -10.24 10.04
CA ASP A 77 9.41 -10.67 9.31
C ASP A 77 9.77 -11.70 8.24
N VAL A 78 9.43 -12.96 8.50
CA VAL A 78 9.74 -14.10 7.61
C VAL A 78 8.80 -14.16 6.41
N VAL A 79 7.63 -13.52 6.49
CA VAL A 79 6.60 -13.59 5.45
C VAL A 79 6.77 -12.45 4.45
N GLN A 80 7.13 -12.81 3.21
CA GLN A 80 7.15 -11.84 2.11
C GLN A 80 5.72 -11.50 1.69
N LYS A 81 5.38 -10.21 1.77
CA LYS A 81 4.11 -9.62 1.33
C LYS A 81 4.39 -8.36 0.54
N THR A 82 3.57 -8.07 -0.45
CA THR A 82 3.70 -6.85 -1.28
C THR A 82 3.61 -5.58 -0.44
N GLU A 83 2.78 -5.58 0.61
CA GLU A 83 2.68 -4.47 1.57
C GLU A 83 4.01 -4.23 2.30
N LEU A 84 4.75 -5.29 2.63
CA LEU A 84 6.06 -5.19 3.25
C LEU A 84 7.10 -4.62 2.27
N THR A 85 7.09 -5.06 1.01
CA THR A 85 7.95 -4.53 -0.05
C THR A 85 7.71 -3.04 -0.25
N PHE A 86 6.44 -2.63 -0.30
CA PHE A 86 6.06 -1.21 -0.35
C PHE A 86 6.53 -0.43 0.89
N ALA A 87 6.37 -0.98 2.08
CA ALA A 87 6.83 -0.33 3.32
C ALA A 87 8.36 -0.15 3.33
N LYS A 88 9.12 -1.15 2.87
CA LYS A 88 10.59 -1.05 2.70
C LYS A 88 10.98 0.01 1.69
N TYR A 89 10.25 0.11 0.55
CA TYR A 89 10.45 1.21 -0.39
C TYR A 89 10.23 2.56 0.27
N ARG A 90 9.10 2.76 0.96
CA ARG A 90 8.76 4.03 1.62
C ARG A 90 9.78 4.41 2.71
N LEU A 91 10.21 3.46 3.51
CA LEU A 91 11.24 3.66 4.51
C LEU A 91 12.54 4.18 3.88
N ASN A 92 13.05 3.49 2.86
CA ASN A 92 14.30 3.88 2.19
C ASN A 92 14.15 5.20 1.43
N TYR A 93 12.96 5.50 0.86
CA TYR A 93 12.65 6.80 0.27
C TYR A 93 12.80 7.94 1.30
N LEU A 94 12.12 7.83 2.45
CA LEU A 94 12.17 8.85 3.49
C LEU A 94 13.58 9.05 4.05
N MET A 95 14.33 7.96 4.25
CA MET A 95 15.70 8.00 4.76
C MET A 95 16.70 8.49 3.71
N GLY A 96 16.54 8.15 2.45
CA GLY A 96 17.38 8.60 1.34
C GLY A 96 17.28 10.11 1.10
N TYR A 97 16.07 10.65 1.17
CA TYR A 97 15.80 12.10 0.98
C TYR A 97 15.86 12.91 2.27
N TYR A 98 16.20 12.29 3.38
CA TYR A 98 16.33 12.93 4.68
C TYR A 98 17.29 14.12 4.68
N GLY A 99 16.83 15.27 5.21
CA GLY A 99 17.68 16.44 5.44
C GLY A 99 18.16 17.16 4.18
N GLY A 100 17.57 16.90 3.01
CA GLY A 100 17.97 17.56 1.75
C GLY A 100 19.43 17.30 1.33
N GLN A 101 20.12 16.35 1.97
CA GLN A 101 21.54 16.06 1.75
C GLN A 101 21.71 15.06 0.60
N PHE A 102 21.28 15.43 -0.60
CA PHE A 102 21.51 14.64 -1.82
C PHE A 102 22.99 14.36 -2.13
N VAL A 103 23.90 15.11 -1.51
CA VAL A 103 25.35 15.06 -1.77
C VAL A 103 26.08 14.11 -0.83
N ASP A 104 25.36 13.53 0.15
CA ASP A 104 25.97 12.62 1.12
C ASP A 104 26.15 11.21 0.53
N ARG A 105 27.38 10.84 0.24
CA ARG A 105 27.73 9.52 -0.29
C ARG A 105 27.35 8.37 0.64
N SER A 106 27.23 8.62 1.95
CA SER A 106 26.81 7.60 2.92
C SER A 106 25.36 7.10 2.69
N LYS A 107 24.58 7.84 1.90
CA LYS A 107 23.19 7.49 1.55
C LYS A 107 23.03 6.74 0.23
N SER A 108 24.13 6.52 -0.51
CA SER A 108 24.07 5.83 -1.81
C SER A 108 23.41 4.44 -1.69
N ASP A 109 23.75 3.68 -0.65
CA ASP A 109 23.18 2.34 -0.42
C ASP A 109 21.69 2.39 -0.07
N THR A 110 21.26 3.39 0.69
CA THR A 110 19.84 3.60 1.01
C THR A 110 19.04 3.95 -0.24
N MET A 111 19.58 4.81 -1.10
CA MET A 111 18.95 5.16 -2.38
C MET A 111 18.92 3.98 -3.34
N GLN A 112 19.99 3.18 -3.39
CA GLN A 112 20.01 1.97 -4.20
C GLN A 112 18.98 0.94 -3.71
N ARG A 113 18.88 0.73 -2.40
CA ARG A 113 17.82 -0.12 -1.81
C ARG A 113 16.43 0.41 -2.10
N MET A 114 16.24 1.73 -2.07
CA MET A 114 14.96 2.35 -2.44
C MET A 114 14.52 1.96 -3.86
N LEU A 115 15.41 2.08 -4.84
CA LEU A 115 15.15 1.69 -6.22
C LEU A 115 14.85 0.19 -6.33
N HIS A 116 15.67 -0.64 -5.69
CA HIS A 116 15.47 -2.09 -5.68
C HIS A 116 14.07 -2.48 -5.13
N TYR A 117 13.62 -1.88 -4.02
CA TYR A 117 12.30 -2.17 -3.48
C TYR A 117 11.16 -1.58 -4.33
N LEU A 118 11.39 -0.48 -5.04
CA LEU A 118 10.43 0.07 -6.00
C LEU A 118 10.22 -0.89 -7.17
N ASP A 119 11.30 -1.40 -7.75
CA ASP A 119 11.26 -2.36 -8.84
C ASP A 119 10.58 -3.66 -8.41
N ALA A 120 10.95 -4.19 -7.23
CA ALA A 120 10.32 -5.39 -6.67
C ALA A 120 8.81 -5.18 -6.45
N TYR A 121 8.41 -4.08 -5.82
CA TYR A 121 7.01 -3.74 -5.61
C TYR A 121 6.24 -3.62 -6.92
N TYR A 122 6.82 -2.96 -7.93
CA TYR A 122 6.20 -2.84 -9.24
C TYR A 122 6.00 -4.20 -9.92
N LEU A 123 7.02 -5.08 -9.88
CA LEU A 123 6.93 -6.43 -10.43
C LEU A 123 5.85 -7.26 -9.73
N GLU A 124 5.83 -7.25 -8.39
CA GLU A 124 4.81 -7.96 -7.60
C GLU A 124 3.39 -7.53 -7.98
N GLU A 125 3.13 -6.21 -7.98
CA GLU A 125 1.82 -5.65 -8.31
C GLU A 125 1.43 -5.92 -9.78
N LYS A 126 2.36 -5.72 -10.70
CA LYS A 126 2.09 -5.92 -12.13
C LYS A 126 1.76 -7.37 -12.43
N LEU A 127 2.58 -8.32 -11.98
CA LEU A 127 2.34 -9.75 -12.23
C LEU A 127 1.05 -10.24 -11.56
N ARG A 128 0.77 -9.81 -10.31
CA ARG A 128 -0.47 -10.11 -9.63
C ARG A 128 -1.69 -9.65 -10.42
N ASN A 129 -1.69 -8.39 -10.84
CA ASN A 129 -2.81 -7.83 -11.58
C ASN A 129 -2.99 -8.49 -12.96
N VAL A 130 -1.90 -8.85 -13.65
CA VAL A 130 -1.99 -9.60 -14.90
C VAL A 130 -2.61 -10.98 -14.69
N CYS A 131 -2.23 -11.71 -13.64
CA CYS A 131 -2.88 -12.98 -13.28
C CYS A 131 -4.39 -12.81 -13.07
N HIS A 132 -4.81 -11.77 -12.32
CA HIS A 132 -6.23 -11.46 -12.11
C HIS A 132 -6.96 -11.13 -13.42
N LEU A 133 -6.35 -10.31 -14.27
CA LEU A 133 -6.94 -9.94 -15.57
C LEU A 133 -7.00 -11.12 -16.53
N THR A 134 -6.02 -12.03 -16.51
CA THR A 134 -6.03 -13.27 -17.29
C THR A 134 -7.19 -14.16 -16.87
N ALA A 135 -7.39 -14.36 -15.57
CA ALA A 135 -8.53 -15.10 -15.05
C ALA A 135 -9.86 -14.42 -15.43
N HIS A 136 -9.96 -13.10 -15.31
CA HIS A 136 -11.15 -12.35 -15.69
C HIS A 136 -11.42 -12.41 -17.20
N LYS A 137 -10.38 -12.37 -18.06
CA LYS A 137 -10.51 -12.53 -19.50
C LYS A 137 -11.20 -13.85 -19.85
N ILE A 138 -10.83 -14.95 -19.21
CA ILE A 138 -11.43 -16.26 -19.41
C ILE A 138 -12.91 -16.26 -19.03
N LEU A 139 -13.25 -15.63 -17.89
CA LEU A 139 -14.61 -15.63 -17.34
C LEU A 139 -15.61 -14.80 -18.15
N VAL A 140 -15.18 -13.65 -18.68
CA VAL A 140 -16.08 -12.68 -19.33
C VAL A 140 -15.80 -12.47 -20.81
N ASN A 141 -14.87 -13.24 -21.40
CA ASN A 141 -14.44 -13.13 -22.81
C ASN A 141 -14.02 -11.71 -23.21
N ALA A 142 -13.32 -10.99 -22.31
CA ALA A 142 -12.81 -9.65 -22.55
C ALA A 142 -11.38 -9.67 -23.07
N ASN A 143 -10.99 -8.65 -23.82
CA ASN A 143 -9.60 -8.45 -24.26
C ASN A 143 -8.94 -7.37 -23.42
N TYR A 144 -7.70 -7.66 -22.93
CA TYR A 144 -6.89 -6.75 -22.18
C TYR A 144 -5.54 -6.56 -22.87
N ASP A 145 -5.07 -5.32 -22.88
CA ASP A 145 -3.68 -5.00 -23.12
C ASP A 145 -2.92 -5.08 -21.81
N PHE A 146 -1.92 -5.96 -21.74
CA PHE A 146 -1.10 -6.14 -20.55
C PHE A 146 0.11 -5.19 -20.50
N GLY A 147 0.24 -4.26 -21.45
CA GLY A 147 1.32 -3.27 -21.51
C GLY A 147 2.69 -3.94 -21.48
N LEU A 148 3.57 -3.52 -20.57
CA LEU A 148 4.97 -3.95 -20.46
C LEU A 148 5.17 -5.42 -19.98
N LEU A 149 4.18 -6.30 -20.11
CA LEU A 149 4.30 -7.66 -19.56
C LEU A 149 5.42 -8.45 -20.22
N THR A 150 5.54 -8.38 -21.56
CA THR A 150 6.56 -9.13 -22.31
C THR A 150 7.96 -8.75 -21.87
N GLU A 151 8.22 -7.45 -21.74
CA GLU A 151 9.51 -6.89 -21.33
C GLU A 151 9.85 -7.31 -19.89
N LEU A 152 8.85 -7.33 -18.99
CA LEU A 152 9.04 -7.76 -17.62
C LEU A 152 9.32 -9.25 -17.51
N LEU A 153 8.67 -10.09 -18.30
CA LEU A 153 8.95 -11.52 -18.32
C LEU A 153 10.36 -11.79 -18.85
N LEU A 154 10.79 -11.11 -19.91
CA LEU A 154 12.16 -11.18 -20.42
C LEU A 154 13.18 -10.68 -19.40
N PHE A 155 12.87 -9.61 -18.68
CA PHE A 155 13.72 -9.14 -17.60
C PHE A 155 13.91 -10.21 -16.52
N ILE A 156 12.84 -10.85 -16.07
CA ILE A 156 12.90 -11.91 -15.05
C ILE A 156 13.69 -13.13 -15.58
N GLU A 157 13.51 -13.52 -16.83
CA GLU A 157 14.26 -14.62 -17.47
C GLU A 157 15.77 -14.34 -17.49
N ASN A 158 16.16 -13.10 -17.76
CA ASN A 158 17.56 -12.67 -17.78
C ASN A 158 18.15 -12.46 -16.37
N HIS A 159 17.31 -12.34 -15.33
CA HIS A 159 17.70 -12.10 -13.94
C HIS A 159 17.03 -13.10 -12.99
N PRO A 160 17.37 -14.40 -13.07
CA PRO A 160 16.71 -15.45 -12.31
C PRO A 160 16.88 -15.33 -10.79
N ASP A 161 17.86 -14.58 -10.33
CA ASP A 161 18.08 -14.22 -8.93
C ASP A 161 16.88 -13.46 -8.32
N VAL A 162 16.11 -12.71 -9.11
CA VAL A 162 14.89 -12.04 -8.71
C VAL A 162 13.84 -13.06 -8.17
N LEU A 163 13.73 -14.22 -8.80
CA LEU A 163 12.83 -15.28 -8.35
C LEU A 163 13.27 -15.96 -7.05
N VAL A 164 14.58 -16.04 -6.83
CA VAL A 164 15.14 -16.59 -5.59
C VAL A 164 14.94 -15.63 -4.43
N GLN A 165 15.15 -14.34 -4.67
CA GLN A 165 15.06 -13.29 -3.65
C GLN A 165 13.63 -12.93 -3.29
N ASN A 166 12.68 -13.06 -4.23
CA ASN A 166 11.29 -12.65 -4.03
C ASN A 166 10.29 -13.75 -4.39
N LYS A 167 9.75 -14.40 -3.36
CA LYS A 167 8.79 -15.51 -3.50
C LYS A 167 7.44 -15.07 -4.07
N VAL A 168 7.05 -13.81 -3.90
CA VAL A 168 5.80 -13.27 -4.45
C VAL A 168 5.92 -13.15 -5.97
N ILE A 169 7.05 -12.61 -6.47
CA ILE A 169 7.34 -12.54 -7.89
C ILE A 169 7.41 -13.98 -8.47
N ALA A 170 8.12 -14.88 -7.80
CA ALA A 170 8.26 -16.28 -8.24
C ALA A 170 6.90 -16.97 -8.38
N LEU A 171 5.99 -16.77 -7.42
CA LEU A 171 4.64 -17.33 -7.45
C LEU A 171 3.86 -16.86 -8.68
N TYR A 172 3.73 -15.56 -8.87
CA TYR A 172 2.94 -15.01 -9.99
C TYR A 172 3.60 -15.27 -11.36
N TYR A 173 4.93 -15.24 -11.43
CA TYR A 173 5.66 -15.63 -12.63
C TYR A 173 5.37 -17.09 -13.03
N THR A 174 5.38 -18.02 -12.07
CA THR A 174 5.05 -19.41 -12.32
C THR A 174 3.61 -19.59 -12.82
N ILE A 175 2.65 -18.88 -12.22
CA ILE A 175 1.24 -18.91 -12.64
C ILE A 175 1.09 -18.40 -14.09
N LEU A 176 1.84 -17.37 -14.49
CA LEU A 176 1.76 -16.81 -15.85
C LEU A 176 2.44 -17.67 -16.91
N LYS A 177 3.37 -18.55 -16.52
CA LYS A 177 4.06 -19.47 -17.42
C LYS A 177 3.38 -20.84 -17.54
N SER A 178 2.44 -21.19 -16.63
CA SER A 178 1.63 -22.43 -16.67
C SER A 178 0.50 -22.34 -17.70
#